data_1864c391d41f66519f69ddc66bbf7659
#
_entry.id   1864c391d41f66519f69ddc66bbf7659
#
_cell.length_a   1.000
_cell.length_b   1.000
_cell.length_c   1.000
_cell.angle_alpha   90.00
_cell.angle_beta   90.00
_cell.angle_gamma   90.00
#
_symmetry.space_group_name_H-M   'P 1'
#
loop_
_entity.id
_entity.type
_entity.pdbx_description
1 polymer ?
#
loop_
_entity_poly.entity_id
_entity_poly.type
_entity_poly.pdbx_seq_one_letter_code
_entity_poly.pdbx_strand_id
1 'polypeptide(L)'
;VLFRSIWLGRDYLNMILNLKVSTGKGHTFGIVEDVSELKTNGIVNMLLYHDANSDEEYYNRRAYISVPLAQYIDEEHPGRTINIKFKYCTYDKDGSAVVSEKYCDPGFDYTPGQN
;
A
#
# COMPACT_ATOMS: atom_id res chain seq x y z
N VAL A 1 -3.89 9.53 -8.27
CA VAL A 1 -3.05 8.32 -8.23
C VAL A 1 -3.76 7.19 -8.94
N LEU A 2 -3.07 6.56 -9.84
CA LEU A 2 -3.53 5.35 -10.48
C LEU A 2 -2.55 4.23 -10.16
N PHE A 3 -3.04 3.11 -9.66
CA PHE A 3 -2.24 1.91 -9.51
C PHE A 3 -2.02 1.27 -10.85
N ARG A 4 -0.77 1.10 -11.22
CA ARG A 4 -0.39 0.36 -12.41
C ARG A 4 -0.23 -1.12 -12.11
N SER A 5 0.43 -1.45 -11.01
CA SER A 5 0.68 -2.82 -10.59
C SER A 5 0.85 -2.89 -9.10
N ILE A 6 0.44 -4.02 -8.52
CA ILE A 6 0.71 -4.36 -7.14
C ILE A 6 0.88 -5.89 -7.07
N TRP A 7 1.97 -6.35 -6.43
CA TRP A 7 2.25 -7.79 -6.37
C TRP A 7 3.14 -8.12 -5.17
N LEU A 8 3.06 -9.37 -4.71
CA LEU A 8 3.98 -9.91 -3.74
C LEU A 8 5.24 -10.38 -4.46
N GLY A 9 6.40 -9.95 -3.96
CA GLY A 9 7.69 -10.40 -4.44
C GLY A 9 8.58 -10.71 -3.25
N ARG A 10 8.83 -11.98 -3.02
CA ARG A 10 9.57 -12.46 -1.84
C ARG A 10 8.94 -11.93 -0.55
N ASP A 11 9.69 -11.16 0.23
CA ASP A 11 9.24 -10.63 1.51
C ASP A 11 8.76 -9.18 1.39
N TYR A 12 8.33 -8.77 0.20
CA TYR A 12 7.89 -7.40 -0.06
C TYR A 12 6.55 -7.35 -0.77
N LEU A 13 5.74 -6.39 -0.42
CA LEU A 13 4.60 -5.99 -1.22
C LEU A 13 5.06 -4.83 -2.09
N ASN A 14 5.11 -5.05 -3.41
CA ASN A 14 5.63 -4.10 -4.38
C ASN A 14 4.50 -3.45 -5.15
N MET A 15 4.65 -2.16 -5.43
CA MET A 15 3.63 -1.46 -6.22
C MET A 15 4.23 -0.40 -7.11
N ILE A 16 3.58 -0.19 -8.25
CA ILE A 16 3.92 0.86 -9.20
C ILE A 16 2.71 1.77 -9.33
N LEU A 17 2.93 3.05 -9.11
CA LEU A 17 1.90 4.06 -9.16
C LEU A 17 2.18 5.02 -10.32
N ASN A 18 1.13 5.53 -10.95
CA ASN A 18 1.23 6.65 -11.86
C ASN A 18 0.64 7.87 -11.18
N LEU A 19 1.43 8.92 -11.09
CA LEU A 19 1.03 10.18 -10.49
C LEU A 19 0.93 11.23 -11.58
N LYS A 20 0.00 12.15 -11.41
CA LYS A 20 -0.05 13.34 -12.22
C LYS A 20 0.54 14.50 -11.43
N VAL A 21 1.57 15.10 -11.98
CA VAL A 21 2.36 16.12 -11.29
C VAL A 21 2.63 17.31 -12.20
N SER A 22 2.92 18.45 -11.61
CA SER A 22 3.46 19.61 -12.31
C SER A 22 4.95 19.74 -12.02
N THR A 23 5.30 19.91 -10.75
CA THR A 23 6.69 20.08 -10.33
C THR A 23 7.23 18.83 -9.63
N GLY A 24 6.36 17.93 -9.21
CA GLY A 24 6.71 16.78 -8.41
C GLY A 24 6.99 17.12 -6.94
N LYS A 25 6.83 18.38 -6.55
CA LYS A 25 7.04 18.84 -5.19
C LYS A 25 5.75 18.80 -4.40
N GLY A 26 5.87 18.61 -3.11
CA GLY A 26 4.74 18.66 -2.20
C GLY A 26 3.90 17.40 -2.13
N HIS A 27 4.18 16.39 -2.97
CA HIS A 27 3.46 15.11 -2.88
C HIS A 27 3.88 14.36 -1.62
N THR A 28 2.89 13.92 -0.86
CA THR A 28 3.11 13.21 0.39
C THR A 28 2.55 11.80 0.27
N PHE A 29 3.35 10.81 0.64
CA PHE A 29 2.95 9.42 0.70
C PHE A 29 3.11 8.89 2.11
N GLY A 30 2.24 7.98 2.49
CA GLY A 30 2.41 7.28 3.75
C GLY A 30 1.60 6.00 3.74
N ILE A 31 2.03 5.07 4.59
CA ILE A 31 1.30 3.82 4.79
C ILE A 31 0.92 3.76 6.26
N VAL A 32 -0.37 3.64 6.50
CA VAL A 32 -0.92 3.41 7.83
C VAL A 32 -1.23 1.93 7.93
N GLU A 33 -0.75 1.27 8.96
CA GLU A 33 -1.01 -0.14 9.18
C GLU A 33 -1.81 -0.35 10.46
N ASP A 34 -2.71 -1.32 10.41
CA ASP A 34 -3.45 -1.78 11.57
C ASP A 34 -3.12 -3.27 11.75
N VAL A 35 -2.41 -3.58 12.81
CA VAL A 35 -1.98 -4.94 13.13
C VAL A 35 -2.78 -5.55 14.29
N SER A 36 -3.92 -4.96 14.62
CA SER A 36 -4.75 -5.42 15.74
C SER A 36 -5.23 -6.86 15.56
N GLU A 37 -5.39 -7.33 14.31
CA GLU A 37 -5.82 -8.69 14.02
C GLU A 37 -4.68 -9.61 13.62
N LEU A 38 -3.43 -9.15 13.70
CA LEU A 38 -2.30 -9.94 13.22
C LEU A 38 -2.10 -11.22 14.03
N LYS A 39 -2.09 -11.12 15.34
CA LYS A 39 -1.85 -12.29 16.21
C LYS A 39 -3.03 -13.24 16.25
N THR A 40 -4.25 -12.72 16.20
CA THR A 40 -5.46 -13.54 16.31
C THR A 40 -5.86 -14.16 14.99
N ASN A 41 -5.91 -13.37 13.93
CA ASN A 41 -6.45 -13.78 12.64
C ASN A 41 -5.42 -13.85 11.51
N GLY A 42 -4.18 -13.38 11.75
CA GLY A 42 -3.17 -13.29 10.71
C GLY A 42 -3.49 -12.26 9.64
N ILE A 43 -4.17 -11.20 10.00
CA ILE A 43 -4.60 -10.15 9.06
C ILE A 43 -3.90 -8.84 9.38
N VAL A 44 -3.31 -8.23 8.36
CA VAL A 44 -2.76 -6.88 8.42
C VAL A 44 -3.57 -5.99 7.49
N ASN A 45 -4.11 -4.91 8.01
CA ASN A 45 -4.83 -3.92 7.21
C ASN A 45 -3.90 -2.76 6.91
N MET A 46 -3.70 -2.46 5.63
CA MET A 46 -2.83 -1.39 5.19
C MET A 46 -3.60 -0.36 4.39
N LEU A 47 -3.29 0.90 4.64
CA LEU A 47 -3.82 2.02 3.87
C LEU A 47 -2.65 2.84 3.33
N LEU A 48 -2.51 2.89 2.01
CA LEU A 48 -1.62 3.82 1.35
C LEU A 48 -2.38 5.12 1.11
N TYR A 49 -1.81 6.24 1.52
CA TYR A 49 -2.38 7.53 1.17
C TYR A 49 -1.40 8.36 0.36
N HIS A 50 -1.94 9.17 -0.53
CA HIS A 50 -1.21 10.10 -1.36
C HIS A 50 -1.91 11.44 -1.35
N ASP A 51 -1.17 12.49 -1.02
CA ASP A 51 -1.66 13.86 -1.06
C ASP A 51 -0.78 14.66 -2.02
N ALA A 52 -1.39 15.18 -3.06
CA ALA A 52 -0.69 16.00 -4.05
C ALA A 52 -0.38 17.41 -3.53
N ASN A 53 -0.98 17.82 -2.41
CA ASN A 53 -0.77 19.13 -1.79
C ASN A 53 -0.96 20.28 -2.78
N SER A 54 -2.01 20.18 -3.60
CA SER A 54 -2.38 21.18 -4.62
C SER A 54 -1.42 21.26 -5.80
N ASP A 55 -0.55 20.27 -6.02
CA ASP A 55 0.25 20.20 -7.23
C ASP A 55 -0.66 19.95 -8.43
N GLU A 56 -0.43 20.64 -9.54
CA GLU A 56 -1.27 20.52 -10.70
C GLU A 56 -0.94 19.27 -11.52
N GLU A 57 -1.94 18.78 -12.28
CA GLU A 57 -1.85 17.50 -12.98
C GLU A 57 -1.46 17.70 -14.45
N TYR A 58 -0.22 18.13 -14.73
CA TYR A 58 0.22 18.41 -16.09
C TYR A 58 0.84 17.23 -16.82
N TYR A 59 1.57 16.35 -16.11
CA TYR A 59 2.18 15.18 -16.74
C TYR A 59 2.28 14.02 -15.75
N ASN A 60 2.53 12.84 -16.30
CA ASN A 60 2.58 11.61 -15.52
C ASN A 60 3.99 11.36 -14.98
N ARG A 61 4.05 10.89 -13.75
CA ARG A 61 5.29 10.44 -13.12
C ARG A 61 5.05 9.08 -12.49
N ARG A 62 5.99 8.17 -12.67
CA ARG A 62 5.92 6.83 -12.10
C ARG A 62 6.64 6.80 -10.75
N ALA A 63 6.02 6.19 -9.76
CA ALA A 63 6.60 5.98 -8.44
C ALA A 63 6.60 4.48 -8.11
N TYR A 64 7.64 4.04 -7.43
CA TYR A 64 7.82 2.65 -7.02
C TYR A 64 7.86 2.60 -5.50
N ILE A 65 7.06 1.69 -4.91
CA ILE A 65 7.00 1.52 -3.47
C ILE A 65 7.14 0.03 -3.17
N SER A 66 7.99 -0.29 -2.19
CA SER A 66 8.13 -1.65 -1.68
C SER A 66 7.96 -1.62 -0.16
N VAL A 67 7.05 -2.44 0.34
CA VAL A 67 6.78 -2.54 1.77
C VAL A 67 7.36 -3.85 2.28
N PRO A 68 8.33 -3.81 3.22
CA PRO A 68 8.88 -5.03 3.77
C PRO A 68 7.86 -5.74 4.66
N LEU A 69 7.66 -7.03 4.44
CA LEU A 69 6.65 -7.83 5.12
C LEU A 69 7.21 -8.67 6.26
N ALA A 70 8.54 -8.84 6.32
CA ALA A 70 9.17 -9.61 7.38
C ALA A 70 8.85 -9.06 8.77
N GLN A 71 8.55 -7.78 8.88
CA GLN A 71 8.17 -7.14 10.14
C GLN A 71 6.86 -7.68 10.74
N TYR A 72 6.05 -8.38 9.92
CA TYR A 72 4.77 -8.93 10.37
C TYR A 72 4.85 -10.41 10.73
N ILE A 73 6.02 -11.02 10.63
CA ILE A 73 6.19 -12.42 10.98
C ILE A 73 5.96 -12.61 12.48
N ASP A 74 5.05 -13.53 12.82
CA ASP A 74 4.82 -13.90 14.22
C ASP A 74 5.95 -14.79 14.69
N GLU A 75 6.67 -14.36 15.70
CA GLU A 75 7.80 -15.12 16.25
C GLU A 75 7.38 -16.46 16.84
N GLU A 76 6.15 -16.57 17.33
CA GLU A 76 5.61 -17.82 17.86
C GLU A 76 5.18 -18.79 16.75
N HIS A 77 4.85 -18.25 15.57
CA HIS A 77 4.39 -19.02 14.42
C HIS A 77 5.02 -18.49 13.13
N PRO A 78 6.35 -18.63 12.98
CA PRO A 78 7.06 -17.94 11.90
C PRO A 78 6.70 -18.37 10.49
N GLY A 79 6.08 -19.54 10.32
CA GLY A 79 5.63 -19.99 8.99
C GLY A 79 4.17 -19.67 8.68
N ARG A 80 3.48 -18.94 9.56
CA ARG A 80 2.07 -18.65 9.40
C ARG A 80 1.83 -17.70 8.22
N THR A 81 0.83 -18.06 7.39
CA THR A 81 0.40 -17.19 6.30
C THR A 81 -0.31 -15.95 6.86
N ILE A 82 0.09 -14.80 6.36
CA ILE A 82 -0.48 -13.51 6.76
C ILE A 82 -1.27 -12.95 5.57
N ASN A 83 -2.53 -12.61 5.81
CA ASN A 83 -3.36 -11.97 4.79
C ASN A 83 -3.23 -10.47 4.92
N ILE A 84 -2.82 -9.82 3.84
CA ILE A 84 -2.65 -8.37 3.81
C ILE A 84 -3.80 -7.77 3.03
N LYS A 85 -4.63 -7.03 3.72
CA LYS A 85 -5.75 -6.30 3.12
C LYS A 85 -5.29 -4.88 2.85
N PHE A 86 -5.33 -4.50 1.59
CA PHE A 86 -4.74 -3.26 1.13
C PHE A 86 -5.78 -2.37 0.46
N LYS A 87 -5.80 -1.12 0.87
CA LYS A 87 -6.61 -0.09 0.21
C LYS A 87 -5.78 1.18 0.06
N TYR A 88 -6.22 2.08 -0.79
CA TYR A 88 -5.53 3.34 -0.95
C TYR A 88 -6.49 4.51 -0.92
N CYS A 89 -5.98 5.63 -0.44
CA CYS A 89 -6.69 6.89 -0.34
C CYS A 89 -5.91 7.96 -1.09
N THR A 90 -6.57 8.70 -1.95
CA THR A 90 -5.98 9.85 -2.60
C THR A 90 -6.82 11.08 -2.29
N TYR A 91 -6.16 12.22 -2.14
CA TYR A 91 -6.82 13.50 -1.93
C TYR A 91 -6.71 14.29 -3.22
N ASP A 92 -7.85 14.78 -3.70
CA ASP A 92 -7.85 15.63 -4.87
C ASP A 92 -7.41 17.07 -4.52
N LYS A 93 -7.34 17.94 -5.50
CA LYS A 93 -6.90 19.31 -5.30
C LYS A 93 -7.85 20.12 -4.41
N ASP A 94 -9.09 19.67 -4.25
CA ASP A 94 -10.08 20.29 -3.38
C ASP A 94 -10.01 19.77 -1.95
N GLY A 95 -9.10 18.83 -1.66
CA GLY A 95 -8.96 18.22 -0.37
C GLY A 95 -9.94 17.08 -0.09
N SER A 96 -10.73 16.69 -1.08
CA SER A 96 -11.67 15.58 -0.93
C SER A 96 -10.94 14.24 -1.00
N ALA A 97 -11.22 13.35 -0.05
CA ALA A 97 -10.63 12.03 -0.02
C ALA A 97 -11.40 11.05 -0.89
N VAL A 98 -10.66 10.28 -1.69
CA VAL A 98 -11.21 9.18 -2.48
C VAL A 98 -10.52 7.90 -2.02
N VAL A 99 -11.29 6.96 -1.48
CA VAL A 99 -10.77 5.70 -0.97
C VAL A 99 -11.15 4.59 -1.94
N SER A 100 -10.16 3.81 -2.37
CA SER A 100 -10.37 2.63 -3.20
C SER A 100 -10.02 1.39 -2.40
N GLU A 101 -10.93 0.42 -2.37
CA GLU A 101 -10.73 -0.87 -1.72
C GLU A 101 -10.50 -2.00 -2.72
N LYS A 102 -10.10 -1.65 -3.93
CA LYS A 102 -9.94 -2.61 -5.04
C LYS A 102 -9.12 -3.83 -4.69
N TYR A 103 -8.10 -3.67 -3.88
CA TYR A 103 -7.20 -4.76 -3.48
C TYR A 103 -7.45 -5.26 -2.06
N CYS A 104 -8.51 -4.78 -1.41
CA CYS A 104 -8.76 -5.09 -0.01
C CYS A 104 -9.27 -6.51 0.22
N ASP A 105 -10.06 -7.06 -0.70
CA ASP A 105 -10.69 -8.36 -0.54
C ASP A 105 -10.57 -9.16 -1.86
N PRO A 106 -9.89 -10.29 -1.86
CA PRO A 106 -9.33 -11.03 -0.71
C PRO A 106 -7.98 -10.51 -0.19
N GLY A 107 -7.36 -9.53 -0.85
CA GLY A 107 -6.05 -9.02 -0.46
C GLY A 107 -4.91 -9.89 -0.96
N PHE A 108 -3.82 -9.95 -0.19
CA PHE A 108 -2.62 -10.68 -0.56
C PHE A 108 -2.23 -11.65 0.56
N ASP A 109 -1.95 -12.90 0.20
CA ASP A 109 -1.48 -13.89 1.17
C ASP A 109 0.04 -13.98 1.12
N TYR A 110 0.68 -13.59 2.23
CA TYR A 110 2.12 -13.67 2.38
C TYR A 110 2.47 -14.86 3.28
N THR A 111 3.27 -15.79 2.76
CA THR A 111 3.77 -16.92 3.52
C THR A 111 5.28 -16.78 3.67
N PRO A 112 5.78 -16.50 4.89
CA PRO A 112 7.21 -16.34 5.11
C PRO A 112 8.00 -17.58 4.69
N GLY A 113 9.15 -17.34 4.03
CA GLY A 113 10.03 -18.42 3.60
C GLY A 113 9.64 -19.09 2.29
N GLN A 114 8.52 -18.70 1.68
CA GLN A 114 8.10 -19.19 0.36
C GLN A 114 8.20 -18.08 -0.68
N ASN A 115 8.87 -18.36 -1.77
CA ASN A 115 9.12 -17.37 -2.83
C ASN A 115 8.70 -17.92 -4.18
#